data_06b2719bd0d21ba0ab131289dacbf740
#
_entry.id   06b2719bd0d21ba0ab131289dacbf740
#
_cell.length_a   1.000
_cell.length_b   1.000
_cell.length_c   1.000
_cell.angle_alpha   90.00
_cell.angle_beta   90.00
_cell.angle_gamma   90.00
#
_symmetry.space_group_name_H-M   'P 1'
#
loop_
_entity.id
_entity.type
_entity.pdbx_description
1 polymer ?
#
loop_
_entity_poly.entity_id
_entity_poly.type
_entity_poly.pdbx_seq_one_letter_code
_entity_poly.pdbx_strand_id
1 'polypeptide(L)'
;MTETTTAVSIPATIATLPGPFQQRELARVNDSVVRVAQIHGAFPWHHHDEDELFLCWDGTFRLELEDQLPVTLTAGELFTVPKGVRHRPVADHPAHVLLIERPETTQYGN
;
A
#
# COMPACT_ATOMS: atom_id res chain seq x y z
N MET A 1 -27.35 19.50 -7.93
CA MET A 1 -26.78 18.16 -7.79
C MET A 1 -26.11 18.05 -6.42
N THR A 2 -26.12 16.90 -5.91
CA THR A 2 -25.67 16.66 -4.55
C THR A 2 -24.39 15.84 -4.56
N GLU A 3 -23.36 16.37 -3.97
CA GLU A 3 -22.14 15.63 -3.76
C GLU A 3 -22.31 14.60 -2.67
N THR A 4 -21.67 13.47 -2.81
CA THR A 4 -21.60 12.51 -1.73
C THR A 4 -20.70 13.06 -0.64
N THR A 5 -21.23 13.10 0.57
CA THR A 5 -20.50 13.60 1.72
C THR A 5 -20.21 12.50 2.74
N THR A 6 -20.42 11.27 2.33
CA THR A 6 -20.19 10.12 3.21
C THR A 6 -18.69 9.89 3.38
N ALA A 7 -18.27 9.70 4.61
CA ALA A 7 -16.89 9.32 4.89
C ALA A 7 -16.61 7.93 4.33
N VAL A 8 -15.36 7.70 3.94
CA VAL A 8 -14.92 6.38 3.49
C VAL A 8 -14.44 5.60 4.70
N SER A 9 -14.99 4.41 4.89
CA SER A 9 -14.57 3.53 5.98
C SER A 9 -13.47 2.59 5.51
N ILE A 10 -12.30 2.69 6.11
CA ILE A 10 -11.18 1.80 5.78
C ILE A 10 -11.54 0.35 6.12
N PRO A 11 -12.05 0.03 7.34
CA PRO A 11 -12.40 -1.35 7.65
C PRO A 11 -13.49 -1.92 6.72
N ALA A 12 -14.48 -1.11 6.35
CA ALA A 12 -15.53 -1.56 5.46
C ALA A 12 -14.98 -1.87 4.07
N THR A 13 -14.05 -1.07 3.58
CA THR A 13 -13.42 -1.31 2.28
C THR A 13 -12.56 -2.56 2.32
N ILE A 14 -11.80 -2.77 3.40
CA ILE A 14 -11.00 -3.97 3.59
C ILE A 14 -11.88 -5.22 3.52
N ALA A 15 -13.07 -5.17 4.11
CA ALA A 15 -13.98 -6.31 4.10
C ALA A 15 -14.45 -6.69 2.70
N THR A 16 -14.30 -5.81 1.71
CA THR A 16 -14.68 -6.09 0.32
C THR A 16 -13.52 -6.56 -0.55
N LEU A 17 -12.29 -6.60 -0.03
CA LEU A 17 -11.15 -7.00 -0.82
C LEU A 17 -11.25 -8.49 -1.17
N PRO A 18 -11.11 -8.85 -2.46
CA PRO A 18 -11.30 -10.25 -2.86
C PRO A 18 -10.12 -11.17 -2.51
N GLY A 19 -8.95 -10.61 -2.21
CA GLY A 19 -7.77 -11.41 -1.88
C GLY A 19 -6.52 -10.56 -1.82
N PRO A 20 -5.34 -11.21 -1.68
CA PRO A 20 -4.08 -10.49 -1.58
C PRO A 20 -3.79 -9.67 -2.83
N PHE A 21 -3.17 -8.52 -2.63
CA PHE A 21 -2.68 -7.64 -3.69
C PHE A 21 -3.76 -7.13 -4.66
N GLN A 22 -5.02 -7.14 -4.21
CA GLN A 22 -6.14 -6.56 -4.95
C GLN A 22 -6.42 -5.19 -4.36
N GLN A 23 -5.96 -4.14 -5.05
CA GLN A 23 -6.07 -2.77 -4.54
C GLN A 23 -7.46 -2.19 -4.71
N ARG A 24 -7.82 -1.27 -3.80
CA ARG A 24 -8.99 -0.39 -3.92
C ARG A 24 -8.56 1.03 -3.63
N GLU A 25 -9.03 1.96 -4.44
CA GLU A 25 -8.81 3.37 -4.19
C GLU A 25 -9.79 3.85 -3.12
N LEU A 26 -9.26 4.56 -2.11
CA LEU A 26 -10.07 5.09 -1.02
C LEU A 26 -10.40 6.56 -1.21
N ALA A 27 -9.41 7.36 -1.61
CA ALA A 27 -9.55 8.81 -1.69
C ALA A 27 -8.46 9.42 -2.54
N ARG A 28 -8.68 10.65 -2.96
CA ARG A 28 -7.67 11.45 -3.66
C ARG A 28 -7.51 12.79 -2.96
N VAL A 29 -6.28 13.24 -2.84
CA VAL A 29 -5.94 14.55 -2.29
C VAL A 29 -4.87 15.16 -3.17
N ASN A 30 -5.21 16.24 -3.86
CA ASN A 30 -4.28 16.89 -4.79
C ASN A 30 -3.67 15.88 -5.77
N ASP A 31 -2.33 15.76 -5.79
CA ASP A 31 -1.62 14.86 -6.69
C ASP A 31 -1.41 13.48 -6.08
N SER A 32 -2.13 13.15 -5.01
CA SER A 32 -1.95 11.88 -4.31
C SER A 32 -3.24 11.08 -4.32
N VAL A 33 -3.08 9.76 -4.26
CA VAL A 33 -4.17 8.80 -4.08
C VAL A 33 -3.87 7.96 -2.86
N VAL A 34 -4.92 7.61 -2.12
CA VAL A 34 -4.83 6.66 -1.02
C VAL A 34 -5.48 5.36 -1.47
N ARG A 35 -4.71 4.29 -1.46
CA ARG A 35 -5.16 2.95 -1.84
C ARG A 35 -5.04 2.02 -0.65
N VAL A 36 -5.83 0.95 -0.65
CA VAL A 36 -5.74 -0.10 0.37
C VAL A 36 -5.60 -1.44 -0.32
N ALA A 37 -4.82 -2.33 0.31
CA ALA A 37 -4.64 -3.70 -0.18
C ALA A 37 -4.36 -4.64 0.98
N GLN A 38 -4.61 -5.93 0.74
CA GLN A 38 -4.12 -6.98 1.63
C GLN A 38 -2.76 -7.45 1.14
N ILE A 39 -1.84 -7.66 2.07
CA ILE A 39 -0.56 -8.30 1.80
C ILE A 39 -0.60 -9.68 2.42
N HIS A 40 -0.30 -10.71 1.62
CA HIS A 40 -0.17 -12.08 2.09
C HIS A 40 0.75 -12.82 1.12
N GLY A 41 1.87 -13.32 1.62
CA GLY A 41 2.93 -13.83 0.77
C GLY A 41 3.82 -12.73 0.24
N ALA A 42 4.63 -13.03 -0.76
CA ALA A 42 5.60 -12.11 -1.33
C ALA A 42 5.09 -11.55 -2.65
N PHE A 43 5.12 -10.24 -2.77
CA PHE A 43 4.85 -9.56 -4.04
C PHE A 43 6.12 -9.63 -4.91
N PRO A 44 6.01 -9.54 -6.24
CA PRO A 44 7.19 -9.51 -7.10
C PRO A 44 8.08 -8.29 -6.84
N TRP A 45 9.38 -8.49 -6.98
CA TRP A 45 10.33 -7.37 -6.92
C TRP A 45 10.05 -6.37 -8.03
N HIS A 46 10.04 -5.08 -7.69
CA HIS A 46 9.76 -4.02 -8.64
C HIS A 46 10.27 -2.67 -8.11
N HIS A 47 10.24 -1.66 -8.96
CA HIS A 47 10.53 -0.28 -8.57
C HIS A 47 9.54 0.66 -9.26
N HIS A 48 9.44 1.87 -8.74
CA HIS A 48 8.60 2.92 -9.32
C HIS A 48 9.44 4.17 -9.57
N ASP A 49 8.97 5.01 -10.47
CA ASP A 49 9.56 6.32 -10.71
C ASP A 49 9.02 7.38 -9.73
N GLU A 50 8.17 6.97 -8.82
CA GLU A 50 7.57 7.80 -7.78
C GLU A 50 7.89 7.26 -6.40
N ASP A 51 7.86 8.14 -5.39
CA ASP A 51 7.89 7.71 -4.00
C ASP A 51 6.60 6.98 -3.66
N GLU A 52 6.70 5.96 -2.80
CA GLU A 52 5.53 5.20 -2.37
C GLU A 52 5.54 5.08 -0.86
N LEU A 53 4.51 5.63 -0.19
CA LEU A 53 4.39 5.54 1.25
C LEU A 53 3.52 4.33 1.61
N PHE A 54 4.04 3.48 2.48
CA PHE A 54 3.33 2.33 3.04
C PHE A 54 2.97 2.64 4.48
N LEU A 55 1.70 2.46 4.84
CA LEU A 55 1.25 2.56 6.23
C LEU A 55 0.57 1.25 6.59
N CYS A 56 1.09 0.56 7.60
CA CYS A 56 0.48 -0.67 8.08
C CYS A 56 -0.79 -0.34 8.85
N TRP A 57 -1.94 -0.81 8.36
CA TRP A 57 -3.22 -0.61 9.01
C TRP A 57 -3.47 -1.65 10.08
N ASP A 58 -3.22 -2.92 9.76
CA ASP A 58 -3.31 -4.02 10.71
C ASP A 58 -2.36 -5.13 10.30
N GLY A 59 -2.08 -6.03 11.25
CA GLY A 59 -1.14 -7.11 11.04
C GLY A 59 0.30 -6.63 11.07
N THR A 60 1.16 -7.40 10.42
CA THR A 60 2.59 -7.12 10.33
C THR A 60 3.07 -7.52 8.95
N PHE A 61 3.83 -6.66 8.29
CA PHE A 61 4.49 -7.01 7.05
C PHE A 61 5.86 -6.35 7.00
N ARG A 62 6.69 -6.82 6.10
CA ARG A 62 8.00 -6.23 5.87
C ARG A 62 8.13 -5.76 4.44
N LEU A 63 8.90 -4.70 4.28
CA LEU A 63 9.33 -4.23 2.97
C LEU A 63 10.76 -4.73 2.78
N GLU A 64 10.93 -5.62 1.81
CA GLU A 64 12.27 -6.06 1.42
C GLU A 64 12.79 -5.08 0.40
N LEU A 65 13.96 -4.54 0.69
CA LEU A 65 14.61 -3.50 -0.12
C LEU A 65 15.92 -4.06 -0.66
N GLU A 66 16.18 -3.84 -1.95
CA GLU A 66 17.40 -4.32 -2.56
C GLU A 66 18.62 -3.70 -1.88
N ASP A 67 19.61 -4.54 -1.52
CA ASP A 67 20.87 -4.12 -0.90
C ASP A 67 20.73 -3.43 0.46
N GLN A 68 19.59 -3.64 1.14
CA GLN A 68 19.34 -3.05 2.45
C GLN A 68 18.64 -4.06 3.35
N LEU A 69 18.67 -3.80 4.66
CA LEU A 69 17.91 -4.60 5.61
C LEU A 69 16.42 -4.35 5.40
N PRO A 70 15.57 -5.38 5.56
CA PRO A 70 14.14 -5.21 5.48
C PRO A 70 13.61 -4.25 6.53
N VAL A 71 12.53 -3.55 6.19
CA VAL A 71 11.82 -2.68 7.13
C VAL A 71 10.53 -3.37 7.52
N THR A 72 10.38 -3.71 8.81
CA THR A 72 9.17 -4.34 9.31
C THR A 72 8.23 -3.26 9.83
N LEU A 73 6.96 -3.34 9.44
CA LEU A 73 5.92 -2.41 9.87
C LEU A 73 4.84 -3.18 10.62
N THR A 74 4.49 -2.67 11.80
CA THR A 74 3.32 -3.13 12.55
C THR A 74 2.24 -2.06 12.50
N ALA A 75 1.04 -2.38 12.99
CA ALA A 75 -0.11 -1.48 12.88
C ALA A 75 0.21 -0.06 13.33
N GLY A 76 -0.08 0.92 12.49
CA GLY A 76 0.16 2.33 12.75
C GLY A 76 1.54 2.83 12.35
N GLU A 77 2.43 1.96 11.86
CA GLU A 77 3.76 2.37 11.40
C GLU A 77 3.78 2.59 9.91
N LEU A 78 4.63 3.50 9.46
CA LEU A 78 4.74 3.85 8.05
C LEU A 78 6.20 3.96 7.61
N PHE A 79 6.41 3.80 6.32
CA PHE A 79 7.72 3.96 5.70
C PHE A 79 7.54 4.38 4.24
N THR A 80 8.33 5.34 3.79
CA THR A 80 8.31 5.75 2.39
C THR A 80 9.45 5.07 1.64
N VAL A 81 9.10 4.29 0.63
CA VAL A 81 10.09 3.74 -0.31
C VAL A 81 10.39 4.82 -1.33
N PRO A 82 11.64 5.30 -1.40
CA PRO A 82 12.00 6.33 -2.38
C PRO A 82 11.88 5.81 -3.82
N LYS A 83 11.58 6.72 -4.74
CA LYS A 83 11.58 6.37 -6.16
C LYS A 83 12.87 5.69 -6.57
N GLY A 84 12.78 4.72 -7.45
CA GLY A 84 13.91 3.99 -7.98
C GLY A 84 14.43 2.85 -7.11
N VAL A 85 14.01 2.76 -5.85
CA VAL A 85 14.45 1.69 -4.96
C VAL A 85 13.66 0.42 -5.26
N ARG A 86 14.36 -0.64 -5.63
CA ARG A 86 13.76 -1.93 -5.93
C ARG A 86 13.33 -2.60 -4.62
N HIS A 87 12.09 -3.02 -4.57
CA HIS A 87 11.49 -3.50 -3.32
C HIS A 87 10.34 -4.47 -3.56
N ARG A 88 9.86 -5.09 -2.47
CA ARG A 88 8.63 -5.87 -2.45
C ARG A 88 8.07 -5.93 -1.04
N PRO A 89 6.74 -5.86 -0.86
CA PRO A 89 6.12 -6.18 0.43
C PRO A 89 5.98 -7.68 0.59
N VAL A 90 6.13 -8.17 1.83
CA VAL A 90 6.00 -9.57 2.18
C VAL A 90 5.31 -9.70 3.53
N ALA A 91 4.30 -10.53 3.62
CA ALA A 91 3.63 -10.84 4.88
C ALA A 91 3.46 -12.34 5.05
N ASP A 92 3.81 -12.87 6.21
CA ASP A 92 3.66 -14.28 6.52
C ASP A 92 2.21 -14.64 6.85
N HIS A 93 1.46 -13.68 7.38
CA HIS A 93 0.03 -13.76 7.63
C HIS A 93 -0.65 -12.55 7.02
N PRO A 94 -1.96 -12.62 6.70
CA PRO A 94 -2.62 -11.48 6.08
C PRO A 94 -2.46 -10.19 6.89
N ALA A 95 -2.05 -9.14 6.21
CA ALA A 95 -1.93 -7.80 6.77
C ALA A 95 -2.57 -6.82 5.79
N HIS A 96 -2.92 -5.63 6.27
CA HIS A 96 -3.52 -4.61 5.40
C HIS A 96 -2.67 -3.35 5.41
N VAL A 97 -2.50 -2.78 4.23
CA VAL A 97 -1.66 -1.62 4.01
C VAL A 97 -2.46 -0.50 3.35
N LEU A 98 -2.19 0.73 3.76
CA LEU A 98 -2.58 1.91 3.01
C LEU A 98 -1.37 2.38 2.22
N LEU A 99 -1.59 2.64 0.93
CA LEU A 99 -0.57 3.17 0.04
C LEU A 99 -0.94 4.61 -0.28
N ILE A 100 0.00 5.53 -0.09
CA ILE A 100 -0.18 6.92 -0.47
C ILE A 100 0.88 7.21 -1.52
N GLU A 101 0.42 7.55 -2.73
CA GLU A 101 1.28 7.64 -3.90
C GLU A 101 0.62 8.50 -4.97
N ARG A 102 1.35 8.80 -6.05
CA ARG A 102 0.75 9.46 -7.20
C ARG A 102 -0.19 8.49 -7.93
N PRO A 103 -1.31 8.98 -8.51
CA PRO A 103 -2.27 8.11 -9.19
C PRO A 103 -1.68 7.30 -10.34
N GLU A 104 -0.65 7.84 -11.01
CA GLU A 104 0.00 7.15 -12.12
C GLU A 104 0.93 6.02 -11.71
N THR A 105 1.19 5.86 -10.40
CA THR A 105 2.03 4.78 -9.91
C THR A 105 1.37 3.44 -10.24
N THR A 106 2.12 2.56 -10.90
CA THR A 106 1.62 1.25 -11.30
C THR A 106 1.96 0.20 -10.26
N GLN A 107 1.04 -0.73 -10.01
CA GLN A 107 1.19 -1.72 -8.94
C GLN A 107 2.45 -2.57 -9.10
N TYR A 108 2.76 -2.97 -10.32
CA TYR A 108 3.89 -3.86 -10.60
C TYR A 108 5.17 -3.12 -10.98
N GLY A 109 5.15 -1.80 -10.92
CA GLY A 109 6.32 -0.97 -11.17
C GLY A 109 6.52 -0.62 -12.64
N ASN A 110 7.57 0.11 -12.85
CA ASN A 110 7.97 0.63 -14.15
C ASN A 110 8.99 -0.27 -14.83
#